data_bfb7e60f2ae8ab086c06e147ea74c1d3
#
_entry.id   bfb7e60f2ae8ab086c06e147ea74c1d3
#
_cell.length_a   1.000
_cell.length_b   1.000
_cell.length_c   1.000
_cell.angle_alpha   90.00
_cell.angle_beta   90.00
_cell.angle_gamma   90.00
#
_symmetry.space_group_name_H-M   'P 1'
#
loop_
_entity.id
_entity.type
_entity.pdbx_description
1 polymer ?
#
loop_
_entity_poly.entity_id
_entity_poly.type
_entity_poly.pdbx_seq_one_letter_code
_entity_poly.pdbx_strand_id
1 'polypeptide(L)'
;MGNLSEISWNKFHGMKLHDKGRFLMSGGHPFHVLIPQQFNRKYLDSLGMLATRIRFIAKRKEGMIFLRSLLPHLRAMLYFTQPSTRTFLSFCSACQILGIEIGEVRDTATSSEFKGESQDDSVRAFSSYYDFIVMRSPSMGLAERMAWVLSNSDRPIPIINAGSGKDQHPTQSLLDIYTLQRSFEKKGGIDGKT
;
A
#
# COMPACT_ATOMS: atom_id res chain seq x y z
N MET A 1 -10.92 0.64 18.40
CA MET A 1 -9.81 0.56 17.44
C MET A 1 -9.03 1.83 17.58
N GLY A 2 -7.70 1.78 17.70
CA GLY A 2 -6.89 3.00 17.82
C GLY A 2 -6.76 3.69 16.46
N ASN A 3 -6.82 5.02 16.47
CA ASN A 3 -6.55 5.83 15.28
C ASN A 3 -5.14 6.41 15.41
N LEU A 4 -4.40 6.51 14.31
CA LEU A 4 -3.06 7.12 14.29
C LEU A 4 -3.07 8.59 14.77
N SER A 5 -4.18 9.30 14.59
CA SER A 5 -4.36 10.66 15.09
C SER A 5 -4.46 10.75 16.64
N GLU A 6 -4.71 9.62 17.33
CA GLU A 6 -4.86 9.57 18.79
C GLU A 6 -3.55 9.24 19.52
N ILE A 7 -2.46 9.05 18.79
CA ILE A 7 -1.17 8.62 19.34
C ILE A 7 -0.04 9.53 18.85
N SER A 8 0.90 9.88 19.76
CA SER A 8 2.09 10.64 19.37
C SER A 8 3.02 9.81 18.48
N TRP A 9 3.75 10.48 17.59
CA TRP A 9 4.73 9.84 16.71
C TRP A 9 5.72 8.94 17.47
N ASN A 10 6.34 9.47 18.52
CA ASN A 10 7.35 8.74 19.29
C ASN A 10 6.79 7.45 19.91
N LYS A 11 5.54 7.49 20.40
CA LYS A 11 4.87 6.31 20.95
C LYS A 11 4.55 5.30 19.86
N PHE A 12 4.01 5.73 18.71
CA PHE A 12 3.74 4.85 17.58
C PHE A 12 5.02 4.23 17.00
N HIS A 13 6.05 5.05 16.76
CA HIS A 13 7.32 4.58 16.21
C HIS A 13 8.00 3.54 17.10
N GLY A 14 8.00 3.74 18.42
CA GLY A 14 8.60 2.81 19.39
C GLY A 14 7.80 1.53 19.67
N MET A 15 6.59 1.36 19.09
CA MET A 15 5.79 0.14 19.28
C MET A 15 6.37 -1.06 18.58
N LYS A 16 6.08 -2.25 19.13
CA LYS A 16 6.31 -3.53 18.41
C LYS A 16 5.42 -3.58 17.17
N LEU A 17 5.91 -4.20 16.09
CA LEU A 17 5.19 -4.29 14.79
C LEU A 17 3.77 -4.86 14.94
N HIS A 18 3.59 -5.91 15.76
CA HIS A 18 2.27 -6.50 15.99
C HIS A 18 1.27 -5.48 16.59
N ASP A 19 1.73 -4.63 17.50
CA ASP A 19 0.88 -3.65 18.17
C ASP A 19 0.53 -2.46 17.26
N LYS A 20 1.39 -2.14 16.29
CA LYS A 20 1.14 -1.09 15.29
C LYS A 20 -0.08 -1.40 14.42
N GLY A 21 -0.31 -2.67 14.09
CA GLY A 21 -1.36 -3.10 13.16
C GLY A 21 -2.75 -2.55 13.49
N ARG A 22 -3.10 -2.48 14.77
CA ARG A 22 -4.41 -1.96 15.20
C ARG A 22 -4.67 -0.48 14.88
N PHE A 23 -3.60 0.34 14.75
CA PHE A 23 -3.70 1.75 14.40
C PHE A 23 -3.77 1.99 12.89
N LEU A 24 -3.50 0.96 12.08
CA LEU A 24 -3.50 1.01 10.63
C LEU A 24 -4.84 0.60 10.02
N MET A 25 -5.81 0.25 10.86
CA MET A 25 -7.12 -0.26 10.47
C MET A 25 -8.22 0.77 10.75
N SER A 26 -9.21 0.84 9.89
CA SER A 26 -10.43 1.63 10.08
C SER A 26 -11.65 0.80 9.67
N GLY A 27 -12.68 0.72 10.52
CA GLY A 27 -13.88 -0.05 10.24
C GLY A 27 -13.66 -1.55 9.95
N GLY A 28 -12.56 -2.15 10.47
CA GLY A 28 -12.20 -3.55 10.21
C GLY A 28 -11.40 -3.77 8.90
N HIS A 29 -11.10 -2.71 8.16
CA HIS A 29 -10.31 -2.73 6.93
C HIS A 29 -9.00 -1.95 7.09
N PRO A 30 -7.94 -2.28 6.34
CA PRO A 30 -6.72 -1.47 6.32
C PRO A 30 -7.03 -0.07 5.80
N PHE A 31 -6.72 0.95 6.59
CA PHE A 31 -6.66 2.33 6.10
C PHE A 31 -5.27 2.61 5.51
N HIS A 32 -4.21 2.30 6.26
CA HIS A 32 -2.85 2.28 5.72
C HIS A 32 -2.37 0.84 5.54
N VAL A 33 -1.52 0.59 4.55
CA VAL A 33 -0.88 -0.69 4.29
C VAL A 33 0.63 -0.51 4.46
N LEU A 34 1.15 -0.70 5.67
CA LEU A 34 2.54 -0.36 6.01
C LEU A 34 3.41 -1.55 6.35
N ILE A 35 2.85 -2.57 7.01
CA ILE A 35 3.58 -3.73 7.54
C ILE A 35 2.79 -5.02 7.30
N PRO A 36 3.46 -6.16 7.02
CA PRO A 36 2.77 -7.44 6.83
C PRO A 36 2.03 -7.92 8.08
N GLN A 37 2.55 -7.60 9.27
CA GLN A 37 2.02 -8.04 10.57
C GLN A 37 0.63 -7.45 10.90
N GLN A 38 0.15 -6.48 10.11
CA GLN A 38 -1.21 -5.94 10.28
C GLN A 38 -2.31 -6.88 9.80
N PHE A 39 -1.97 -7.92 9.02
CA PHE A 39 -2.94 -8.83 8.42
C PHE A 39 -3.03 -10.14 9.19
N ASN A 40 -4.23 -10.53 9.59
CA ASN A 40 -4.49 -11.85 10.15
C ASN A 40 -4.79 -12.87 9.04
N ARG A 41 -4.78 -14.16 9.38
CA ARG A 41 -5.02 -15.27 8.45
C ARG A 41 -6.34 -15.14 7.69
N LYS A 42 -7.43 -14.80 8.38
CA LYS A 42 -8.75 -14.65 7.76
C LYS A 42 -8.76 -13.56 6.68
N TYR A 43 -8.07 -12.45 6.95
CA TYR A 43 -7.93 -11.36 5.97
C TYR A 43 -7.11 -11.80 4.75
N LEU A 44 -5.99 -12.50 4.98
CA LEU A 44 -5.13 -13.02 3.91
C LEU A 44 -5.88 -14.00 3.00
N ASP A 45 -6.67 -14.90 3.57
CA ASP A 45 -7.47 -15.86 2.80
C ASP A 45 -8.55 -15.14 1.97
N SER A 46 -9.23 -14.15 2.54
CA SER A 46 -10.22 -13.33 1.82
C SER A 46 -9.59 -12.55 0.67
N LEU A 47 -8.42 -11.96 0.90
CA LEU A 47 -7.67 -11.23 -0.12
C LEU A 47 -7.18 -12.15 -1.25
N GLY A 48 -6.72 -13.36 -0.92
CA GLY A 48 -6.32 -14.39 -1.89
C GLY A 48 -7.48 -14.84 -2.78
N MET A 49 -8.68 -15.02 -2.20
CA MET A 49 -9.89 -15.32 -2.97
C MET A 49 -10.26 -14.16 -3.90
N LEU A 50 -10.20 -12.91 -3.42
CA LEU A 50 -10.46 -11.73 -4.24
C LEU A 50 -9.47 -11.61 -5.40
N ALA A 51 -8.17 -11.77 -5.13
CA ALA A 51 -7.13 -11.76 -6.15
C ALA A 51 -7.37 -12.83 -7.23
N THR A 52 -7.80 -14.04 -6.83
CA THR A 52 -8.13 -15.12 -7.77
C THR A 52 -9.32 -14.75 -8.65
N ARG A 53 -10.37 -14.13 -8.10
CA ARG A 53 -11.54 -13.65 -8.85
C ARG A 53 -11.15 -12.56 -9.85
N ILE A 54 -10.37 -11.57 -9.43
CA ILE A 54 -9.90 -10.49 -10.31
C ILE A 54 -9.07 -11.07 -11.46
N ARG A 55 -8.15 -12.00 -11.20
CA ARG A 55 -7.37 -12.68 -12.25
C ARG A 55 -8.24 -13.43 -13.24
N PHE A 56 -9.34 -14.06 -12.79
CA PHE A 56 -10.27 -14.75 -13.66
C PHE A 56 -11.05 -13.77 -14.55
N ILE A 57 -11.56 -12.68 -13.98
CA ILE A 57 -12.28 -11.63 -14.71
C ILE A 57 -11.37 -10.96 -15.73
N ALA A 58 -10.14 -10.62 -15.37
CA ALA A 58 -9.17 -9.92 -16.20
C ALA A 58 -8.71 -10.70 -17.46
N LYS A 59 -9.02 -11.99 -17.57
CA LYS A 59 -8.69 -12.81 -18.76
C LYS A 59 -9.56 -12.51 -19.97
N ARG A 60 -10.67 -11.81 -19.81
CA ARG A 60 -11.63 -11.53 -20.88
C ARG A 60 -11.72 -10.02 -21.13
N LYS A 61 -11.99 -9.63 -22.38
CA LYS A 61 -12.11 -8.22 -22.76
C LYS A 61 -13.22 -7.51 -21.97
N GLU A 62 -14.39 -8.13 -21.87
CA GLU A 62 -15.54 -7.62 -21.13
C GLU A 62 -15.23 -7.48 -19.63
N GLY A 63 -14.48 -8.46 -19.07
CA GLY A 63 -14.02 -8.42 -17.70
C GLY A 63 -13.03 -7.28 -17.45
N MET A 64 -12.12 -6.99 -18.37
CA MET A 64 -11.22 -5.84 -18.27
C MET A 64 -11.97 -4.51 -18.36
N ILE A 65 -12.99 -4.41 -19.21
CA ILE A 65 -13.86 -3.23 -19.29
C ILE A 65 -14.57 -3.02 -17.95
N PHE A 66 -15.15 -4.11 -17.39
CA PHE A 66 -15.79 -4.06 -16.07
C PHE A 66 -14.83 -3.63 -14.97
N LEU A 67 -13.62 -4.22 -14.89
CA LEU A 67 -12.64 -3.85 -13.86
C LEU A 67 -12.24 -2.37 -13.95
N ARG A 68 -12.06 -1.84 -15.16
CA ARG A 68 -11.73 -0.42 -15.38
C ARG A 68 -12.84 0.53 -14.98
N SER A 69 -14.07 0.08 -14.91
CA SER A 69 -15.21 0.89 -14.48
C SER A 69 -15.40 0.94 -12.96
N LEU A 70 -14.58 0.22 -12.18
CA LEU A 70 -14.80 0.11 -10.73
C LEU A 70 -14.38 1.38 -9.98
N LEU A 71 -13.20 1.93 -10.28
CA LEU A 71 -12.60 3.02 -9.49
C LEU A 71 -12.09 4.20 -10.35
N PRO A 72 -12.82 4.64 -11.41
CA PRO A 72 -12.35 5.71 -12.30
C PRO A 72 -12.38 7.10 -11.66
N HIS A 73 -12.96 7.21 -10.47
CA HIS A 73 -13.05 8.44 -9.68
C HIS A 73 -11.89 8.60 -8.70
N LEU A 74 -11.02 7.58 -8.57
CA LEU A 74 -9.86 7.62 -7.67
C LEU A 74 -8.58 8.02 -8.42
N ARG A 75 -7.70 8.70 -7.70
CA ARG A 75 -6.38 9.13 -8.16
C ARG A 75 -5.31 8.63 -7.20
N ALA A 76 -4.28 8.00 -7.74
CA ALA A 76 -3.14 7.47 -7.01
C ALA A 76 -1.89 8.32 -7.24
N MET A 77 -1.16 8.68 -6.20
CA MET A 77 0.21 9.17 -6.31
C MET A 77 1.19 8.00 -6.15
N LEU A 78 2.00 7.73 -7.16
CA LEU A 78 3.12 6.78 -7.10
C LEU A 78 4.41 7.55 -6.76
N TYR A 79 4.76 7.59 -5.49
CA TYR A 79 5.91 8.34 -4.96
C TYR A 79 7.08 7.40 -4.69
N PHE A 80 8.00 7.29 -5.67
CA PHE A 80 9.09 6.34 -5.70
C PHE A 80 10.44 7.05 -5.66
N THR A 81 10.93 7.37 -4.47
CA THR A 81 12.25 7.98 -4.26
C THR A 81 13.40 6.95 -4.27
N GLN A 82 13.06 5.65 -4.28
CA GLN A 82 13.99 4.55 -4.54
C GLN A 82 13.63 3.85 -5.85
N PRO A 83 14.55 3.71 -6.80
CA PRO A 83 14.29 3.03 -8.07
C PRO A 83 13.82 1.59 -7.89
N SER A 84 12.75 1.22 -8.58
CA SER A 84 12.26 -0.16 -8.64
C SER A 84 11.32 -0.35 -9.81
N THR A 85 11.83 -0.85 -10.93
CA THR A 85 11.05 -1.02 -12.16
C THR A 85 9.87 -1.98 -11.97
N ARG A 86 10.10 -3.17 -11.42
CA ARG A 86 9.04 -4.17 -11.26
C ARG A 86 7.93 -3.72 -10.33
N THR A 87 8.28 -3.19 -9.17
CA THR A 87 7.28 -2.72 -8.17
C THR A 87 6.47 -1.55 -8.75
N PHE A 88 7.15 -0.59 -9.35
CA PHE A 88 6.49 0.56 -9.97
C PHE A 88 5.48 0.11 -11.04
N LEU A 89 5.93 -0.67 -12.04
CA LEU A 89 5.07 -1.15 -13.12
C LEU A 89 3.90 -2.02 -12.62
N SER A 90 4.08 -2.79 -11.53
CA SER A 90 2.99 -3.58 -10.97
C SER A 90 1.90 -2.70 -10.36
N PHE A 91 2.25 -1.61 -9.67
CA PHE A 91 1.28 -0.65 -9.16
C PHE A 91 0.61 0.15 -10.28
N CYS A 92 1.37 0.59 -11.30
CA CYS A 92 0.80 1.21 -12.50
C CYS A 92 -0.26 0.29 -13.14
N SER A 93 0.12 -0.98 -13.37
CA SER A 93 -0.79 -1.97 -13.96
C SER A 93 -2.03 -2.19 -13.09
N ALA A 94 -1.88 -2.30 -11.76
CA ALA A 94 -3.01 -2.47 -10.85
C ALA A 94 -3.98 -1.28 -10.91
N CYS A 95 -3.47 -0.06 -10.90
CA CYS A 95 -4.27 1.16 -11.03
C CYS A 95 -5.00 1.20 -12.39
N GLN A 96 -4.29 0.93 -13.50
CA GLN A 96 -4.88 0.92 -14.84
C GLN A 96 -5.97 -0.14 -15.02
N ILE A 97 -5.78 -1.33 -14.41
CA ILE A 97 -6.80 -2.41 -14.43
C ILE A 97 -8.08 -1.96 -13.72
N LEU A 98 -7.98 -1.14 -12.67
CA LEU A 98 -9.12 -0.68 -11.88
C LEU A 98 -9.68 0.67 -12.34
N GLY A 99 -9.09 1.30 -13.37
CA GLY A 99 -9.50 2.59 -13.90
C GLY A 99 -8.98 3.79 -13.09
N ILE A 100 -8.07 3.57 -12.14
CA ILE A 100 -7.51 4.61 -11.28
C ILE A 100 -6.52 5.47 -12.05
N GLU A 101 -6.66 6.79 -11.99
CA GLU A 101 -5.70 7.74 -12.56
C GLU A 101 -4.42 7.80 -11.74
N ILE A 102 -3.28 8.00 -12.40
CA ILE A 102 -1.95 7.95 -11.78
C ILE A 102 -1.23 9.26 -11.98
N GLY A 103 -0.72 9.84 -10.87
CA GLY A 103 0.39 10.77 -10.90
C GLY A 103 1.66 10.08 -10.39
N GLU A 104 2.82 10.52 -10.84
CA GLU A 104 4.08 9.88 -10.44
C GLU A 104 5.18 10.89 -10.10
N VAL A 105 6.00 10.55 -9.10
CA VAL A 105 7.28 11.16 -8.80
C VAL A 105 8.30 10.03 -8.65
N ARG A 106 9.31 9.99 -9.53
CA ARG A 106 10.30 8.90 -9.57
C ARG A 106 11.73 9.36 -9.35
N ASP A 107 11.96 10.65 -9.40
CA ASP A 107 13.29 11.22 -9.24
C ASP A 107 13.24 12.36 -8.22
N THR A 108 13.97 12.21 -7.13
CA THR A 108 14.12 13.25 -6.12
C THR A 108 14.87 14.46 -6.64
N ALA A 109 15.75 14.31 -7.65
CA ALA A 109 16.47 15.42 -8.24
C ALA A 109 15.59 16.43 -8.98
N THR A 110 14.41 16.01 -9.43
CA THR A 110 13.41 16.87 -10.08
C THR A 110 12.27 17.28 -9.16
N SER A 111 12.22 16.72 -7.95
CA SER A 111 11.16 17.00 -6.98
C SER A 111 11.47 18.26 -6.17
N SER A 112 10.44 18.82 -5.53
CA SER A 112 10.54 19.94 -4.61
C SER A 112 11.47 19.68 -3.43
N GLU A 113 11.73 18.41 -3.07
CA GLU A 113 12.71 18.01 -2.04
C GLU A 113 14.12 18.46 -2.37
N PHE A 114 14.53 18.45 -3.66
CA PHE A 114 15.82 19.00 -4.09
C PHE A 114 15.94 20.51 -3.81
N LYS A 115 14.81 21.21 -3.73
CA LYS A 115 14.73 22.64 -3.40
C LYS A 115 14.60 22.92 -1.90
N GLY A 116 14.73 21.89 -1.04
CA GLY A 116 14.69 22.01 0.43
C GLY A 116 13.28 21.87 1.04
N GLU A 117 12.28 21.44 0.28
CA GLU A 117 10.95 21.11 0.82
C GLU A 117 11.04 19.83 1.66
N SER A 118 10.36 19.84 2.82
CA SER A 118 10.31 18.64 3.66
C SER A 118 9.40 17.57 3.04
N GLN A 119 9.73 16.29 3.29
CA GLN A 119 8.88 15.18 2.86
C GLN A 119 7.48 15.22 3.50
N ASP A 120 7.37 15.76 4.71
CA ASP A 120 6.09 16.00 5.40
C ASP A 120 5.20 16.97 4.59
N ASP A 121 5.79 18.04 4.01
CA ASP A 121 5.05 19.01 3.20
C ASP A 121 4.68 18.43 1.83
N SER A 122 5.61 17.69 1.20
CA SER A 122 5.33 17.00 -0.07
C SER A 122 4.12 16.07 0.04
N VAL A 123 4.03 15.23 1.09
CA VAL A 123 2.87 14.32 1.23
C VAL A 123 1.57 15.05 1.55
N ARG A 124 1.62 16.17 2.27
CA ARG A 124 0.45 17.03 2.49
C ARG A 124 -0.03 17.67 1.18
N ALA A 125 0.90 18.14 0.33
CA ALA A 125 0.58 18.64 -0.99
C ALA A 125 -0.07 17.55 -1.85
N PHE A 126 0.50 16.33 -1.87
CA PHE A 126 -0.08 15.19 -2.59
C PHE A 126 -1.48 14.84 -2.09
N SER A 127 -1.73 14.92 -0.77
CA SER A 127 -3.07 14.63 -0.23
C SER A 127 -4.14 15.59 -0.73
N SER A 128 -3.77 16.79 -1.20
CA SER A 128 -4.71 17.74 -1.81
C SER A 128 -5.17 17.33 -3.21
N TYR A 129 -4.39 16.51 -3.93
CA TYR A 129 -4.65 16.14 -5.32
C TYR A 129 -5.03 14.68 -5.52
N TYR A 130 -4.62 13.77 -4.60
CA TYR A 130 -4.74 12.33 -4.74
C TYR A 130 -5.55 11.73 -3.60
N ASP A 131 -6.09 10.53 -3.83
CA ASP A 131 -6.94 9.83 -2.87
C ASP A 131 -6.17 8.77 -2.07
N PHE A 132 -4.98 8.37 -2.53
CA PHE A 132 -4.02 7.57 -1.79
C PHE A 132 -2.61 7.71 -2.39
N ILE A 133 -1.60 7.33 -1.60
CA ILE A 133 -0.19 7.37 -2.01
C ILE A 133 0.41 5.97 -1.92
N VAL A 134 1.02 5.52 -3.00
CA VAL A 134 1.89 4.34 -3.02
C VAL A 134 3.32 4.83 -2.90
N MET A 135 3.99 4.49 -1.80
CA MET A 135 5.28 5.06 -1.45
C MET A 135 6.38 4.01 -1.43
N ARG A 136 7.50 4.30 -2.11
CA ARG A 136 8.75 3.54 -1.99
C ARG A 136 9.91 4.48 -1.71
N SER A 137 10.66 4.21 -0.63
CA SER A 137 11.77 5.06 -0.19
C SER A 137 12.97 4.20 0.25
N PRO A 138 14.22 4.70 0.12
CA PRO A 138 15.39 4.06 0.73
C PRO A 138 15.39 4.18 2.27
N SER A 139 14.65 5.15 2.82
CA SER A 139 14.63 5.45 4.26
C SER A 139 13.67 4.52 5.00
N MET A 140 14.19 3.80 6.00
CA MET A 140 13.41 2.95 6.89
C MET A 140 12.44 3.81 7.71
N GLY A 141 11.21 3.29 7.93
CA GLY A 141 10.19 3.97 8.74
C GLY A 141 9.54 5.20 8.09
N LEU A 142 9.99 5.63 6.91
CA LEU A 142 9.44 6.83 6.27
C LEU A 142 7.95 6.68 5.94
N ALA A 143 7.53 5.54 5.39
CA ALA A 143 6.12 5.29 5.10
C ALA A 143 5.24 5.34 6.38
N GLU A 144 5.75 4.87 7.52
CA GLU A 144 5.08 5.00 8.82
C GLU A 144 4.97 6.46 9.25
N ARG A 145 6.06 7.24 9.08
CA ARG A 145 6.07 8.67 9.40
C ARG A 145 5.05 9.43 8.56
N MET A 146 5.05 9.18 7.25
CA MET A 146 4.12 9.85 6.34
C MET A 146 2.66 9.46 6.62
N ALA A 147 2.38 8.21 6.96
CA ALA A 147 1.05 7.77 7.37
C ALA A 147 0.58 8.47 8.65
N TRP A 148 1.49 8.63 9.62
CA TRP A 148 1.19 9.39 10.84
C TRP A 148 0.95 10.87 10.54
N VAL A 149 1.76 11.51 9.70
CA VAL A 149 1.60 12.92 9.29
C VAL A 149 0.23 13.13 8.63
N LEU A 150 -0.14 12.27 7.66
CA LEU A 150 -1.41 12.39 6.96
C LEU A 150 -2.62 12.07 7.86
N SER A 151 -2.49 11.14 8.79
CA SER A 151 -3.57 10.85 9.76
C SER A 151 -3.86 12.03 10.70
N ASN A 152 -2.89 12.95 10.85
CA ASN A 152 -2.99 14.18 11.66
C ASN A 152 -3.15 15.44 10.78
N SER A 153 -3.52 15.31 9.51
CA SER A 153 -3.80 16.40 8.58
C SER A 153 -5.30 16.62 8.40
N ASP A 154 -5.67 17.74 7.81
CA ASP A 154 -7.07 18.07 7.52
C ASP A 154 -7.70 17.11 6.48
N ARG A 155 -6.87 16.51 5.62
CA ARG A 155 -7.30 15.51 4.63
C ARG A 155 -6.48 14.22 4.76
N PRO A 156 -6.85 13.32 5.68
CA PRO A 156 -6.18 12.05 5.82
C PRO A 156 -6.45 11.15 4.61
N ILE A 157 -5.38 10.68 3.94
CA ILE A 157 -5.46 9.71 2.84
C ILE A 157 -4.58 8.49 3.14
N PRO A 158 -4.90 7.29 2.59
CA PRO A 158 -4.12 6.09 2.81
C PRO A 158 -2.70 6.16 2.24
N ILE A 159 -1.76 5.55 2.96
CA ILE A 159 -0.41 5.22 2.46
C ILE A 159 -0.31 3.71 2.25
N ILE A 160 0.21 3.31 1.09
CA ILE A 160 0.60 1.93 0.77
C ILE A 160 2.13 1.88 0.65
N ASN A 161 2.78 1.13 1.54
CA ASN A 161 4.22 0.93 1.51
C ASN A 161 4.60 -0.08 0.42
N ALA A 162 5.27 0.40 -0.62
CA ALA A 162 5.80 -0.39 -1.73
C ALA A 162 7.29 -0.76 -1.55
N GLY A 163 7.76 -0.71 -0.31
CA GLY A 163 9.13 -1.01 0.13
C GLY A 163 9.83 0.19 0.76
N SER A 164 10.39 0.00 1.95
CA SER A 164 11.13 0.99 2.71
C SER A 164 12.51 0.46 3.08
N GLY A 165 13.51 0.80 2.27
CA GLY A 165 14.89 0.36 2.50
C GLY A 165 15.02 -1.16 2.65
N LYS A 166 15.58 -1.61 3.79
CA LYS A 166 15.71 -3.03 4.16
C LYS A 166 14.63 -3.48 5.17
N ASP A 167 13.63 -2.66 5.43
CA ASP A 167 12.67 -2.85 6.51
C ASP A 167 11.42 -3.64 6.06
N GLN A 168 10.41 -2.98 5.52
CA GLN A 168 9.11 -3.57 5.26
C GLN A 168 8.69 -3.47 3.79
N HIS A 169 8.08 -4.53 3.28
CA HIS A 169 7.45 -4.54 1.96
C HIS A 169 6.14 -5.36 2.02
N PRO A 170 5.07 -4.81 2.61
CA PRO A 170 3.85 -5.57 2.88
C PRO A 170 3.21 -6.15 1.61
N THR A 171 3.23 -5.41 0.50
CA THR A 171 2.64 -5.88 -0.75
C THR A 171 3.42 -7.02 -1.39
N GLN A 172 4.75 -7.10 -1.19
CA GLN A 172 5.53 -8.27 -1.59
C GLN A 172 5.15 -9.50 -0.74
N SER A 173 5.04 -9.34 0.58
CA SER A 173 4.62 -10.43 1.47
C SER A 173 3.22 -10.96 1.12
N LEU A 174 2.28 -10.07 0.76
CA LEU A 174 0.94 -10.48 0.30
C LEU A 174 1.01 -11.27 -1.01
N LEU A 175 1.87 -10.85 -1.95
CA LEU A 175 2.09 -11.56 -3.22
C LEU A 175 2.69 -12.95 -3.01
N ASP A 176 3.69 -13.05 -2.11
CA ASP A 176 4.36 -14.31 -1.79
C ASP A 176 3.40 -15.30 -1.13
N ILE A 177 2.61 -14.85 -0.16
CA ILE A 177 1.58 -15.68 0.50
C ILE A 177 0.53 -16.14 -0.53
N TYR A 178 0.04 -15.26 -1.40
CA TYR A 178 -0.89 -15.63 -2.46
C TYR A 178 -0.30 -16.68 -3.40
N THR A 179 0.97 -16.53 -3.77
CA THR A 179 1.66 -17.49 -4.64
C THR A 179 1.80 -18.85 -3.97
N LEU A 180 2.15 -18.88 -2.67
CA LEU A 180 2.19 -20.10 -1.88
C LEU A 180 0.81 -20.76 -1.78
N GLN A 181 -0.24 -20.01 -1.44
CA GLN A 181 -1.61 -20.53 -1.39
C GLN A 181 -2.01 -21.22 -2.72
N ARG A 182 -1.72 -20.58 -3.86
CA ARG A 182 -2.01 -21.13 -5.19
C ARG A 182 -1.17 -22.38 -5.50
N SER A 183 0.10 -22.38 -5.14
CA SER A 183 1.02 -23.50 -5.39
C SER A 183 0.65 -24.76 -4.60
N PHE A 184 0.13 -24.56 -3.40
CA PHE A 184 -0.26 -25.66 -2.50
C PHE A 184 -1.75 -26.02 -2.55
N GLU A 185 -2.56 -25.32 -3.34
CA GLU A 185 -4.02 -25.55 -3.45
C GLU A 185 -4.36 -27.03 -3.73
N LYS A 186 -3.68 -27.64 -4.70
CA LYS A 186 -3.85 -29.05 -5.06
C LYS A 186 -3.19 -30.04 -4.09
N LYS A 187 -2.44 -29.53 -3.11
CA LYS A 187 -1.70 -30.33 -2.11
C LYS A 187 -2.32 -30.22 -0.71
N GLY A 188 -3.60 -29.79 -0.63
CA GLY A 188 -4.32 -29.64 0.64
C GLY A 188 -4.03 -28.33 1.39
N GLY A 189 -3.51 -27.31 0.71
CA GLY A 189 -3.22 -25.99 1.30
C GLY A 189 -1.80 -25.89 1.89
N ILE A 190 -1.51 -24.75 2.52
CA ILE A 190 -0.19 -24.42 3.08
C ILE A 190 -0.02 -24.80 4.55
N ASP A 191 -1.10 -25.15 5.25
CA ASP A 191 -1.08 -25.42 6.68
C ASP A 191 -0.26 -26.69 6.98
N GLY A 192 0.65 -26.59 7.96
CA GLY A 192 1.53 -27.71 8.36
C GLY A 192 2.58 -28.09 7.31
N LYS A 193 2.81 -27.27 6.28
CA LYS A 193 3.91 -27.47 5.31
C LYS A 193 5.15 -26.73 5.78
N THR A 194 6.30 -27.37 5.68
CA THR A 194 7.63 -26.83 5.95
C THR A 194 8.45 -26.79 4.67
#